data_0a3d3cce4cb059c9aa2729c924b6b149
#
_entry.id   0a3d3cce4cb059c9aa2729c924b6b149
#
_cell.length_a   1.000
_cell.length_b   1.000
_cell.length_c   1.000
_cell.angle_alpha   90.00
_cell.angle_beta   90.00
_cell.angle_gamma   90.00
#
_symmetry.space_group_name_H-M   'P 1'
#
loop_
_entity.id
_entity.type
_entity.pdbx_description
1 polymer ?
#
loop_
_entity_poly.entity_id
_entity_poly.type
_entity_poly.pdbx_seq_one_letter_code
_entity_poly.pdbx_strand_id
1 'polypeptide(L)'
;MARAKRAVSQPVSLPAPVGGWNARDALPSMQPADAVILENWYPATTEVTLRNGYAKHVTGITGQVETLMAYSGAATDKLFAIAGGNVYDATSQGAVGAAVVTGLTNSRWGYCNIATSGGNFLSMANGVDAPRNYNGSTWSTPAITGVTATTLRDPILYAQRQFFIGNNSLKVWYLPVQSIAGAVAAVDVAPFMTKGGYIVAHGTWTIDAGNGVNDHYVIMTNKGQIIVYQGTDPTSTTTWAMVGVWDIGAPVGRRSLYKYAGDMLIISQDGVVPLSGALQSSRVQPRVAITDKIQYAISAAVTDYAGNFGWQLMYVPTINQLWVNVPVQEGQNQQQYVMNTITGSWCNYTGWNANCMEMFNDEPYFGGNGYVARAWYTNADDGNNITALGLQAFNNFNSAGNLKRFTMSRPIFRTDGSPAIYAGINIDFNTDIPTSSLTFNPSSFAKWDSALWDAGTWGGALSILQNWQGLNGVGYYGAPIVKTAASGIQVKWVSTDIVIEGGAIL
;
A
#
# COMPACT_ATOMS: atom_id res chain seq x y z
N MET A 1 -7.64 58.33 28.97
CA MET A 1 -7.91 56.90 29.08
C MET A 1 -7.97 56.30 27.67
N ALA A 2 -6.98 55.53 27.26
CA ALA A 2 -7.02 54.84 25.97
C ALA A 2 -8.10 53.75 26.04
N ARG A 3 -9.10 53.82 25.15
CA ARG A 3 -10.11 52.79 25.01
C ARG A 3 -9.39 51.49 24.58
N ALA A 4 -9.40 50.48 25.43
CA ALA A 4 -8.92 49.18 25.05
C ALA A 4 -9.63 48.73 23.75
N LYS A 5 -8.90 48.51 22.67
CA LYS A 5 -9.44 47.96 21.44
C LYS A 5 -10.07 46.60 21.80
N ARG A 6 -11.36 46.48 21.63
CA ARG A 6 -12.10 45.23 21.83
C ARG A 6 -11.47 44.20 20.88
N ALA A 7 -11.03 43.05 21.41
CA ALA A 7 -10.61 41.93 20.58
C ALA A 7 -11.76 41.60 19.63
N VAL A 8 -11.47 41.63 18.33
CA VAL A 8 -12.47 41.30 17.31
C VAL A 8 -12.28 39.84 16.96
N SER A 9 -13.32 39.03 17.17
CA SER A 9 -13.35 37.64 16.73
C SER A 9 -13.32 37.58 15.21
N GLN A 10 -12.39 36.84 14.64
CA GLN A 10 -12.23 36.68 13.19
C GLN A 10 -12.40 35.19 12.84
N PRO A 11 -13.32 34.84 11.94
CA PRO A 11 -13.38 33.49 11.36
C PRO A 11 -12.28 33.35 10.31
N VAL A 12 -11.57 32.23 10.35
CA VAL A 12 -10.58 31.81 9.35
C VAL A 12 -10.94 30.42 8.87
N SER A 13 -10.97 30.21 7.56
CA SER A 13 -11.20 28.91 6.96
C SER A 13 -9.89 28.28 6.52
N LEU A 14 -9.65 27.04 6.93
CA LEU A 14 -8.56 26.22 6.47
C LEU A 14 -9.11 25.11 5.55
N PRO A 15 -8.50 24.87 4.38
CA PRO A 15 -8.89 23.74 3.55
C PRO A 15 -8.61 22.42 4.29
N ALA A 16 -9.33 21.35 3.92
CA ALA A 16 -8.96 20.01 4.38
C ALA A 16 -7.52 19.68 3.94
N PRO A 17 -6.80 18.77 4.63
CA PRO A 17 -5.40 18.51 4.37
C PRO A 17 -5.18 17.66 3.11
N VAL A 18 -5.53 18.20 1.94
CA VAL A 18 -5.38 17.56 0.63
C VAL A 18 -3.92 17.39 0.21
N GLY A 19 -3.01 18.16 0.80
CA GLY A 19 -1.57 17.95 0.67
C GLY A 19 -1.09 16.63 1.25
N GLY A 20 -1.89 16.02 2.13
CA GLY A 20 -1.64 14.70 2.70
C GLY A 20 -0.72 14.72 3.92
N TRP A 21 -0.40 13.55 4.39
CA TRP A 21 0.50 13.30 5.51
C TRP A 21 1.92 13.76 5.17
N ASN A 22 2.47 14.61 6.04
CA ASN A 22 3.83 15.11 5.95
C ASN A 22 4.59 14.70 7.22
N ALA A 23 5.49 13.74 7.07
CA ALA A 23 6.38 13.27 8.13
C ALA A 23 7.85 13.64 7.84
N ARG A 24 8.09 14.64 6.98
CA ARG A 24 9.43 15.14 6.65
C ARG A 24 9.71 16.50 7.24
N ASP A 25 8.78 17.44 7.06
CA ASP A 25 9.02 18.85 7.37
C ASP A 25 8.82 19.11 8.87
N ALA A 26 9.57 20.07 9.40
CA ALA A 26 9.36 20.53 10.77
C ALA A 26 7.96 21.15 10.93
N LEU A 27 7.31 20.92 12.06
CA LEU A 27 5.93 21.36 12.32
C LEU A 27 5.64 22.83 11.96
N PRO A 28 6.55 23.80 12.25
CA PRO A 28 6.31 25.21 11.88
C PRO A 28 6.42 25.49 10.39
N SER A 29 7.03 24.59 9.61
CA SER A 29 7.36 24.78 8.20
C SER A 29 6.42 24.03 7.25
N MET A 30 5.48 23.26 7.77
CA MET A 30 4.49 22.54 6.99
C MET A 30 3.54 23.49 6.27
N GLN A 31 3.11 23.09 5.08
CA GLN A 31 2.09 23.83 4.34
C GLN A 31 0.72 23.70 5.01
N PRO A 32 -0.16 24.70 4.97
CA PRO A 32 -1.49 24.63 5.58
C PRO A 32 -2.38 23.49 5.09
N ALA A 33 -2.13 23.01 3.88
CA ALA A 33 -2.86 21.88 3.29
C ALA A 33 -2.27 20.51 3.66
N ASP A 34 -1.19 20.46 4.44
CA ASP A 34 -0.59 19.23 4.93
C ASP A 34 -1.23 18.79 6.25
N ALA A 35 -0.98 17.53 6.61
CA ALA A 35 -1.34 16.97 7.90
C ALA A 35 -0.11 16.39 8.62
N VAL A 36 -0.03 16.61 9.92
CA VAL A 36 0.92 15.94 10.82
C VAL A 36 0.52 14.46 11.00
N ILE A 37 -0.79 14.21 11.09
CA ILE A 37 -1.39 12.88 11.15
C ILE A 37 -2.55 12.84 10.16
N LEU A 38 -2.58 11.80 9.32
CA LEU A 38 -3.68 11.57 8.39
C LEU A 38 -3.94 10.05 8.30
N GLU A 39 -4.68 9.55 9.30
CA GLU A 39 -4.99 8.14 9.44
C GLU A 39 -6.41 7.85 8.98
N ASN A 40 -6.57 6.88 8.07
CA ASN A 40 -7.83 6.48 7.46
C ASN A 40 -8.59 7.60 6.72
N TRP A 41 -7.92 8.72 6.50
CA TRP A 41 -8.34 9.83 5.68
C TRP A 41 -7.56 9.84 4.36
N TYR A 42 -8.23 9.62 3.23
CA TYR A 42 -7.61 9.63 1.91
C TYR A 42 -7.62 11.04 1.30
N PRO A 43 -6.45 11.63 1.01
CA PRO A 43 -6.36 12.96 0.39
C PRO A 43 -6.68 12.87 -1.10
N ALA A 44 -7.90 13.25 -1.49
CA ALA A 44 -8.29 13.43 -2.89
C ALA A 44 -7.83 14.81 -3.40
N THR A 45 -8.23 15.20 -4.61
CA THR A 45 -7.76 16.44 -5.24
C THR A 45 -8.28 17.71 -4.55
N THR A 46 -9.49 17.68 -4.03
CA THR A 46 -10.17 18.87 -3.48
C THR A 46 -10.74 18.67 -2.07
N GLU A 47 -10.83 17.46 -1.61
CA GLU A 47 -11.40 17.07 -0.32
C GLU A 47 -10.64 15.87 0.25
N VAL A 48 -10.80 15.60 1.53
CA VAL A 48 -10.22 14.41 2.16
C VAL A 48 -11.34 13.46 2.50
N THR A 49 -11.29 12.23 2.01
CA THR A 49 -12.37 11.25 2.17
C THR A 49 -12.03 10.20 3.22
N LEU A 50 -13.01 9.82 4.03
CA LEU A 50 -12.88 8.60 4.83
C LEU A 50 -12.62 7.44 3.86
N ARG A 51 -11.58 6.63 4.11
CA ARG A 51 -11.28 5.50 3.24
C ARG A 51 -12.45 4.51 3.18
N ASN A 52 -12.54 3.80 2.09
CA ASN A 52 -13.40 2.62 2.05
C ASN A 52 -12.78 1.50 2.90
N GLY A 53 -13.63 0.61 3.35
CA GLY A 53 -13.26 -0.57 4.10
C GLY A 53 -13.18 -1.81 3.21
N TYR A 54 -13.33 -2.97 3.83
CA TYR A 54 -13.27 -4.26 3.17
C TYR A 54 -14.45 -5.15 3.56
N ALA A 55 -14.67 -6.18 2.78
CA ALA A 55 -15.53 -7.30 3.16
C ALA A 55 -14.79 -8.61 2.98
N LYS A 56 -15.01 -9.58 3.85
CA LYS A 56 -14.50 -10.94 3.67
C LYS A 56 -15.10 -11.55 2.42
N HIS A 57 -14.23 -12.00 1.52
CA HIS A 57 -14.62 -12.69 0.29
C HIS A 57 -14.67 -14.20 0.49
N VAL A 58 -13.60 -14.77 1.05
CA VAL A 58 -13.55 -16.19 1.41
C VAL A 58 -13.20 -16.31 2.89
N THR A 59 -13.88 -17.24 3.58
CA THR A 59 -13.70 -17.50 5.02
C THR A 59 -13.45 -18.97 5.31
N GLY A 60 -12.97 -19.29 6.52
CA GLY A 60 -12.72 -20.67 6.94
C GLY A 60 -11.39 -21.26 6.46
N ILE A 61 -10.48 -20.44 5.93
CA ILE A 61 -9.12 -20.85 5.61
C ILE A 61 -8.35 -21.17 6.90
N THR A 62 -7.63 -22.28 6.93
CA THR A 62 -6.83 -22.63 8.11
C THR A 62 -5.50 -21.91 8.10
N GLY A 63 -5.28 -21.01 9.07
CA GLY A 63 -4.02 -20.29 9.26
C GLY A 63 -4.00 -18.90 8.61
N GLN A 64 -2.83 -18.28 8.65
CA GLN A 64 -2.56 -16.97 8.08
C GLN A 64 -2.37 -17.09 6.58
N VAL A 65 -3.09 -16.29 5.79
CA VAL A 65 -2.90 -16.23 4.33
C VAL A 65 -1.68 -15.36 4.05
N GLU A 66 -0.56 -15.98 3.67
CA GLU A 66 0.71 -15.29 3.42
C GLU A 66 0.99 -15.06 1.93
N THR A 67 0.23 -15.72 1.05
CA THR A 67 0.33 -15.51 -0.40
C THR A 67 -1.04 -15.59 -1.04
N LEU A 68 -1.32 -14.64 -1.91
CA LEU A 68 -2.39 -14.67 -2.89
C LEU A 68 -1.78 -14.78 -4.28
N MET A 69 -2.44 -15.50 -5.19
CA MET A 69 -2.00 -15.70 -6.56
C MET A 69 -3.20 -15.63 -7.50
N ALA A 70 -3.10 -14.75 -8.50
CA ALA A 70 -4.08 -14.63 -9.56
C ALA A 70 -3.63 -15.45 -10.78
N TYR A 71 -4.40 -16.44 -11.15
CA TYR A 71 -4.23 -17.20 -12.40
C TYR A 71 -5.03 -16.53 -13.49
N SER A 72 -4.38 -16.22 -14.60
CA SER A 72 -5.01 -15.68 -15.80
C SER A 72 -5.11 -16.78 -16.84
N GLY A 73 -6.30 -17.31 -17.02
CA GLY A 73 -6.60 -18.39 -17.95
C GLY A 73 -7.10 -17.90 -19.33
N ALA A 74 -7.28 -18.84 -20.25
CA ALA A 74 -7.86 -18.51 -21.55
C ALA A 74 -9.37 -18.24 -21.50
N ALA A 75 -10.06 -18.88 -20.54
CA ALA A 75 -11.52 -18.80 -20.42
C ALA A 75 -11.98 -18.42 -18.99
N THR A 76 -11.20 -18.74 -17.99
CA THR A 76 -11.55 -18.49 -16.58
C THR A 76 -10.32 -18.09 -15.80
N ASP A 77 -10.44 -17.04 -15.00
CA ASP A 77 -9.45 -16.63 -14.03
C ASP A 77 -9.71 -17.27 -12.68
N LYS A 78 -8.66 -17.45 -11.89
CA LYS A 78 -8.71 -18.04 -10.56
C LYS A 78 -7.90 -17.25 -9.57
N LEU A 79 -8.42 -17.11 -8.35
CA LEU A 79 -7.68 -16.59 -7.22
C LEU A 79 -7.34 -17.75 -6.26
N PHE A 80 -6.06 -17.90 -5.94
CA PHE A 80 -5.59 -18.89 -4.99
C PHE A 80 -5.03 -18.21 -3.74
N ALA A 81 -5.30 -18.80 -2.58
CA ALA A 81 -4.75 -18.39 -1.30
C ALA A 81 -3.89 -19.48 -0.70
N ILE A 82 -2.71 -19.14 -0.17
CA ILE A 82 -1.84 -20.09 0.51
C ILE A 82 -1.78 -19.74 2.00
N ALA A 83 -2.16 -20.70 2.83
CA ALA A 83 -2.18 -20.60 4.28
C ALA A 83 -1.91 -21.94 4.93
N GLY A 84 -1.17 -21.98 6.06
CA GLY A 84 -0.92 -23.18 6.84
C GLY A 84 -0.33 -24.34 6.03
N GLY A 85 0.48 -24.05 5.02
CA GLY A 85 1.08 -25.06 4.14
C GLY A 85 0.09 -25.69 3.14
N ASN A 86 -1.01 -25.03 2.84
CA ASN A 86 -2.04 -25.52 1.91
C ASN A 86 -2.41 -24.43 0.89
N VAL A 87 -2.78 -24.83 -0.32
CA VAL A 87 -3.35 -23.95 -1.35
C VAL A 87 -4.86 -24.16 -1.40
N TYR A 88 -5.59 -23.07 -1.36
CA TYR A 88 -7.05 -23.03 -1.44
C TYR A 88 -7.50 -22.24 -2.67
N ASP A 89 -8.59 -22.71 -3.32
CA ASP A 89 -9.29 -21.92 -4.35
C ASP A 89 -10.14 -20.84 -3.64
N ALA A 90 -9.77 -19.60 -3.82
CA ALA A 90 -10.41 -18.42 -3.25
C ALA A 90 -11.17 -17.62 -4.30
N THR A 91 -11.50 -18.20 -5.45
CA THR A 91 -12.14 -17.50 -6.58
C THR A 91 -13.56 -17.07 -6.25
N SER A 92 -14.34 -17.95 -5.63
CA SER A 92 -15.76 -17.70 -5.34
C SER A 92 -15.98 -17.23 -3.91
N GLN A 93 -16.89 -16.27 -3.72
CA GLN A 93 -17.23 -15.77 -2.40
C GLN A 93 -17.90 -16.86 -1.53
N GLY A 94 -17.55 -16.91 -0.24
CA GLY A 94 -18.18 -17.77 0.75
C GLY A 94 -17.19 -18.58 1.60
N ALA A 95 -17.64 -19.71 2.10
CA ALA A 95 -16.78 -20.63 2.84
C ALA A 95 -15.79 -21.32 1.88
N VAL A 96 -14.52 -21.44 2.30
CA VAL A 96 -13.50 -22.09 1.48
C VAL A 96 -13.79 -23.59 1.33
N GLY A 97 -13.51 -24.11 0.14
CA GLY A 97 -13.55 -25.57 -0.10
C GLY A 97 -12.32 -26.29 0.47
N ALA A 98 -12.21 -27.58 0.17
CA ALA A 98 -11.03 -28.37 0.50
C ALA A 98 -9.76 -27.77 -0.18
N ALA A 99 -8.62 -27.92 0.47
CA ALA A 99 -7.35 -27.52 -0.11
C ALA A 99 -7.05 -28.29 -1.40
N VAL A 100 -6.61 -27.56 -2.44
CA VAL A 100 -6.28 -28.13 -3.75
C VAL A 100 -4.83 -28.63 -3.82
N VAL A 101 -3.95 -28.13 -2.94
CA VAL A 101 -2.60 -28.65 -2.69
C VAL A 101 -2.38 -28.65 -1.18
N THR A 102 -1.76 -29.69 -0.65
CA THR A 102 -1.49 -29.86 0.78
C THR A 102 -0.04 -30.26 1.05
N GLY A 103 0.41 -30.12 2.30
CA GLY A 103 1.70 -30.62 2.74
C GLY A 103 2.88 -29.75 2.31
N LEU A 104 2.67 -28.47 2.07
CA LEU A 104 3.73 -27.51 1.80
C LEU A 104 4.42 -27.07 3.09
N THR A 105 5.73 -26.83 3.02
CA THR A 105 6.56 -26.47 4.20
C THR A 105 6.23 -25.07 4.73
N ASN A 106 5.88 -24.13 3.83
CA ASN A 106 5.47 -22.79 4.22
C ASN A 106 4.45 -22.19 3.24
N SER A 107 3.90 -21.03 3.58
CA SER A 107 2.89 -20.33 2.78
C SER A 107 3.43 -19.12 2.03
N ARG A 108 4.76 -18.93 1.95
CA ARG A 108 5.45 -17.77 1.35
C ARG A 108 5.99 -18.11 -0.02
N TRP A 109 5.17 -17.96 -1.03
CA TRP A 109 5.46 -18.33 -2.42
C TRP A 109 5.58 -17.11 -3.32
N GLY A 110 6.47 -17.19 -4.32
CA GLY A 110 6.40 -16.35 -5.50
C GLY A 110 5.70 -17.09 -6.64
N TYR A 111 5.11 -16.37 -7.59
CA TYR A 111 4.44 -16.97 -8.72
C TYR A 111 4.55 -16.10 -9.98
N CYS A 112 4.34 -16.69 -11.13
CA CYS A 112 4.11 -15.99 -12.39
C CYS A 112 3.12 -16.77 -13.28
N ASN A 113 2.43 -16.04 -14.16
CA ASN A 113 1.65 -16.63 -15.24
C ASN A 113 2.53 -16.76 -16.49
N ILE A 114 2.44 -17.88 -17.18
CA ILE A 114 3.12 -18.15 -18.44
C ILE A 114 2.17 -18.80 -19.44
N ALA A 115 2.15 -18.27 -20.66
CA ALA A 115 1.47 -18.89 -21.80
C ALA A 115 2.49 -19.64 -22.67
N THR A 116 2.15 -20.86 -23.05
CA THR A 116 2.91 -21.73 -23.95
C THR A 116 1.98 -22.29 -25.04
N SER A 117 2.55 -23.02 -26.01
CA SER A 117 1.72 -23.75 -26.96
C SER A 117 0.84 -24.82 -26.30
N GLY A 118 1.16 -25.25 -25.08
CA GLY A 118 0.38 -26.21 -24.29
C GLY A 118 -0.74 -25.58 -23.45
N GLY A 119 -0.89 -24.25 -23.46
CA GLY A 119 -1.91 -23.53 -22.69
C GLY A 119 -1.32 -22.48 -21.73
N ASN A 120 -2.19 -21.96 -20.85
CA ASN A 120 -1.83 -21.02 -19.82
C ASN A 120 -1.56 -21.75 -18.50
N PHE A 121 -0.49 -21.33 -17.83
CA PHE A 121 -0.06 -21.93 -16.58
C PHE A 121 0.23 -20.86 -15.53
N LEU A 122 -0.10 -21.15 -14.28
CA LEU A 122 0.46 -20.45 -13.13
C LEU A 122 1.58 -21.31 -12.56
N SER A 123 2.77 -20.77 -12.46
CA SER A 123 3.94 -21.43 -11.88
C SER A 123 4.30 -20.79 -10.55
N MET A 124 4.53 -21.58 -9.50
CA MET A 124 4.91 -21.06 -8.19
C MET A 124 6.12 -21.83 -7.60
N ALA A 125 6.95 -21.11 -6.82
CA ALA A 125 8.12 -21.66 -6.15
C ALA A 125 8.46 -20.84 -4.88
N ASN A 126 8.97 -21.50 -3.82
CA ASN A 126 9.27 -20.87 -2.53
C ASN A 126 10.71 -21.06 -2.03
N GLY A 127 11.51 -21.90 -2.67
CA GLY A 127 12.90 -22.16 -2.31
C GLY A 127 13.10 -23.25 -1.25
N VAL A 128 12.03 -23.99 -0.86
CA VAL A 128 12.10 -25.12 0.08
C VAL A 128 11.28 -26.32 -0.37
N ASP A 129 10.17 -26.08 -1.09
CA ASP A 129 9.33 -27.13 -1.68
C ASP A 129 9.56 -27.22 -3.19
N ALA A 130 9.22 -28.36 -3.78
CA ALA A 130 9.24 -28.50 -5.23
C ALA A 130 8.27 -27.51 -5.88
N PRO A 131 8.65 -26.82 -6.97
CA PRO A 131 7.76 -25.94 -7.71
C PRO A 131 6.45 -26.64 -8.11
N ARG A 132 5.40 -25.86 -8.28
CA ARG A 132 4.08 -26.34 -8.70
C ARG A 132 3.59 -25.54 -9.89
N ASN A 133 2.89 -26.21 -10.79
CA ASN A 133 2.22 -25.59 -11.93
C ASN A 133 0.72 -25.93 -11.89
N TYR A 134 -0.10 -24.91 -12.16
CA TYR A 134 -1.54 -25.03 -12.38
C TYR A 134 -1.84 -24.78 -13.86
N ASN A 135 -2.60 -25.67 -14.51
CA ASN A 135 -2.87 -25.63 -15.94
C ASN A 135 -4.30 -25.16 -16.30
N GLY A 136 -5.00 -24.54 -15.35
CA GLY A 136 -6.40 -24.16 -15.50
C GLY A 136 -7.37 -25.21 -14.93
N SER A 137 -6.90 -26.44 -14.62
CA SER A 137 -7.74 -27.52 -14.08
C SER A 137 -7.08 -28.24 -12.90
N THR A 138 -5.80 -28.57 -13.00
CA THR A 138 -5.09 -29.40 -12.01
C THR A 138 -3.73 -28.83 -11.68
N TRP A 139 -3.27 -29.14 -10.46
CA TRP A 139 -1.93 -28.84 -9.98
C TRP A 139 -0.97 -30.01 -10.27
N SER A 140 0.24 -29.70 -10.70
CA SER A 140 1.29 -30.67 -10.99
C SER A 140 2.65 -30.20 -10.49
N THR A 141 3.58 -31.13 -10.32
CA THR A 141 5.00 -30.83 -10.03
C THR A 141 5.77 -30.94 -11.35
N PRO A 142 6.33 -29.82 -11.86
CA PRO A 142 7.12 -29.86 -13.09
C PRO A 142 8.43 -30.62 -12.89
N ALA A 143 8.83 -31.42 -13.88
CA ALA A 143 10.13 -32.07 -13.90
C ALA A 143 11.21 -31.03 -14.29
N ILE A 144 11.82 -30.41 -13.31
CA ILE A 144 12.95 -29.49 -13.49
C ILE A 144 14.24 -30.20 -13.14
N THR A 145 15.22 -30.19 -14.06
CA THR A 145 16.53 -30.86 -13.93
C THR A 145 17.66 -29.87 -14.09
N GLY A 146 18.88 -30.26 -13.71
CA GLY A 146 20.08 -29.39 -13.76
C GLY A 146 20.29 -28.58 -12.47
N VAL A 147 19.31 -28.62 -11.55
CA VAL A 147 19.38 -28.01 -10.23
C VAL A 147 18.54 -28.82 -9.24
N THR A 148 18.79 -28.65 -7.95
CA THR A 148 17.86 -29.12 -6.93
C THR A 148 16.60 -28.26 -6.96
N ALA A 149 15.51 -28.76 -7.53
CA ALA A 149 14.31 -27.97 -7.83
C ALA A 149 13.71 -27.28 -6.60
N THR A 150 13.83 -27.86 -5.41
CA THR A 150 13.36 -27.26 -4.14
C THR A 150 14.14 -26.01 -3.72
N THR A 151 15.28 -25.70 -4.32
CA THR A 151 16.03 -24.47 -4.05
C THR A 151 15.58 -23.28 -4.91
N LEU A 152 14.70 -23.53 -5.88
CA LEU A 152 14.19 -22.49 -6.79
C LEU A 152 13.06 -21.71 -6.12
N ARG A 153 13.08 -20.38 -6.29
CA ARG A 153 12.05 -19.50 -5.75
C ARG A 153 11.74 -18.31 -6.67
N ASP A 154 10.61 -17.67 -6.40
CA ASP A 154 10.17 -16.42 -7.01
C ASP A 154 10.25 -16.46 -8.55
N PRO A 155 9.45 -17.31 -9.23
CA PRO A 155 9.45 -17.37 -10.68
C PRO A 155 8.96 -16.07 -11.30
N ILE A 156 9.60 -15.60 -12.38
CA ILE A 156 9.14 -14.51 -13.22
C ILE A 156 9.23 -14.89 -14.69
N LEU A 157 8.45 -14.21 -15.53
CA LEU A 157 8.52 -14.35 -16.98
C LEU A 157 9.35 -13.20 -17.56
N TYR A 158 10.42 -13.55 -18.31
CA TYR A 158 11.22 -12.61 -19.09
C TYR A 158 11.58 -13.22 -20.43
N ALA A 159 11.44 -12.47 -21.51
CA ALA A 159 11.73 -12.92 -22.87
C ALA A 159 11.17 -14.34 -23.19
N GLN A 160 9.91 -14.58 -22.80
CA GLN A 160 9.21 -15.87 -22.97
C GLN A 160 9.89 -17.05 -22.26
N ARG A 161 10.79 -16.81 -21.32
CA ARG A 161 11.44 -17.81 -20.47
C ARG A 161 11.03 -17.60 -19.02
N GLN A 162 10.91 -18.68 -18.30
CA GLN A 162 10.70 -18.65 -16.86
C GLN A 162 12.06 -18.61 -16.16
N PHE A 163 12.25 -17.59 -15.33
CA PHE A 163 13.44 -17.38 -14.50
C PHE A 163 13.10 -17.61 -13.04
N PHE A 164 14.07 -18.17 -12.31
CA PHE A 164 14.00 -18.44 -10.88
C PHE A 164 15.23 -17.91 -10.15
N ILE A 165 15.10 -17.48 -8.94
CA ILE A 165 16.21 -17.21 -8.05
C ILE A 165 16.61 -18.52 -7.35
N GLY A 166 17.89 -18.78 -7.21
CA GLY A 166 18.41 -19.82 -6.31
C GLY A 166 18.35 -19.35 -4.85
N ASN A 167 17.79 -20.16 -3.96
CA ASN A 167 17.75 -19.83 -2.54
C ASN A 167 19.16 -19.64 -1.96
N ASN A 168 19.40 -18.51 -1.26
CA ASN A 168 20.70 -18.12 -0.69
C ASN A 168 21.86 -18.19 -1.69
N SER A 169 21.64 -17.82 -2.95
CA SER A 169 22.58 -17.95 -4.05
C SER A 169 22.69 -16.65 -4.84
N LEU A 170 23.82 -16.49 -5.54
CA LEU A 170 24.04 -15.46 -6.57
C LEU A 170 23.77 -16.01 -7.97
N LYS A 171 23.00 -17.10 -8.10
CA LYS A 171 22.63 -17.69 -9.38
C LYS A 171 21.15 -17.50 -9.65
N VAL A 172 20.87 -17.15 -10.89
CA VAL A 172 19.52 -17.16 -11.47
C VAL A 172 19.44 -18.34 -12.42
N TRP A 173 18.35 -19.09 -12.34
CA TRP A 173 18.09 -20.24 -13.16
C TRP A 173 16.99 -19.95 -14.15
N TYR A 174 17.07 -20.47 -15.39
CA TYR A 174 16.03 -20.25 -16.38
C TYR A 174 15.73 -21.51 -17.20
N LEU A 175 14.48 -21.65 -17.58
CA LEU A 175 14.00 -22.68 -18.50
C LEU A 175 14.16 -22.24 -19.96
N PRO A 176 14.13 -23.19 -20.91
CA PRO A 176 14.03 -22.88 -22.34
C PRO A 176 12.80 -21.99 -22.65
N VAL A 177 12.79 -21.39 -23.84
CA VAL A 177 11.68 -20.57 -24.32
C VAL A 177 10.36 -21.33 -24.26
N GLN A 178 9.30 -20.69 -23.76
CA GLN A 178 7.94 -21.27 -23.68
C GLN A 178 7.86 -22.63 -22.98
N SER A 179 8.75 -22.87 -22.02
CA SER A 179 8.80 -24.12 -21.26
C SER A 179 8.45 -23.91 -19.79
N ILE A 180 7.71 -24.88 -19.24
CA ILE A 180 7.31 -24.93 -17.82
C ILE A 180 8.02 -26.08 -17.06
N ALA A 181 8.86 -26.84 -17.74
CA ALA A 181 9.62 -27.98 -17.21
C ALA A 181 10.87 -28.19 -18.07
N GLY A 182 11.79 -29.06 -17.63
CA GLY A 182 12.99 -29.43 -18.37
C GLY A 182 14.28 -29.06 -17.66
N ALA A 183 15.40 -29.13 -18.42
CA ALA A 183 16.72 -28.75 -17.92
C ALA A 183 16.85 -27.23 -17.82
N VAL A 184 17.24 -26.74 -16.65
CA VAL A 184 17.56 -25.31 -16.44
C VAL A 184 19.02 -25.02 -16.71
N ALA A 185 19.30 -23.81 -17.20
CA ALA A 185 20.63 -23.23 -17.24
C ALA A 185 20.74 -22.09 -16.22
N ALA A 186 21.96 -21.68 -15.88
CA ALA A 186 22.21 -20.66 -14.86
C ALA A 186 22.93 -19.44 -15.44
N VAL A 187 22.55 -18.26 -14.93
CA VAL A 187 23.35 -17.03 -14.99
C VAL A 187 23.96 -16.83 -13.60
N ASP A 188 25.28 -16.84 -13.51
CA ASP A 188 26.02 -16.59 -12.28
C ASP A 188 26.44 -15.11 -12.24
N VAL A 189 25.89 -14.37 -11.27
CA VAL A 189 26.21 -12.94 -11.11
C VAL A 189 27.27 -12.70 -10.03
N ALA A 190 27.78 -13.75 -9.36
CA ALA A 190 28.77 -13.62 -8.29
C ALA A 190 30.02 -12.81 -8.69
N PRO A 191 30.56 -12.94 -9.90
CA PRO A 191 31.76 -12.17 -10.32
C PRO A 191 31.53 -10.64 -10.31
N PHE A 192 30.30 -10.20 -10.41
CA PHE A 192 29.94 -8.77 -10.49
C PHE A 192 29.47 -8.20 -9.13
N MET A 193 29.18 -9.05 -8.15
CA MET A 193 28.64 -8.65 -6.84
C MET A 193 29.79 -8.44 -5.83
N THR A 194 30.31 -7.22 -5.78
CA THR A 194 31.46 -6.87 -4.92
C THR A 194 31.15 -6.88 -3.42
N LYS A 195 29.85 -6.72 -3.04
CA LYS A 195 29.40 -6.75 -1.63
C LYS A 195 29.01 -8.16 -1.18
N GLY A 196 29.05 -9.15 -2.07
CA GLY A 196 28.61 -10.52 -1.78
C GLY A 196 27.12 -10.60 -1.45
N GLY A 197 26.76 -11.54 -0.58
CA GLY A 197 25.37 -11.77 -0.19
C GLY A 197 24.66 -12.79 -1.12
N TYR A 198 23.36 -12.63 -1.32
CA TYR A 198 22.54 -13.48 -2.18
C TYR A 198 21.44 -12.65 -2.85
N ILE A 199 20.85 -13.17 -3.92
CA ILE A 199 19.76 -12.50 -4.65
C ILE A 199 18.50 -12.57 -3.79
N VAL A 200 17.85 -11.42 -3.56
CA VAL A 200 16.57 -11.30 -2.82
C VAL A 200 15.41 -11.24 -3.78
N ALA A 201 15.52 -10.44 -4.83
CA ALA A 201 14.44 -10.19 -5.76
C ALA A 201 14.98 -10.05 -7.18
N HIS A 202 14.14 -10.29 -8.16
CA HIS A 202 14.40 -10.01 -9.56
C HIS A 202 13.10 -9.55 -10.24
N GLY A 203 13.20 -8.89 -11.37
CA GLY A 203 12.06 -8.33 -12.06
C GLY A 203 12.37 -7.97 -13.51
N THR A 204 11.34 -7.59 -14.26
CA THR A 204 11.43 -7.08 -15.60
C THR A 204 11.15 -5.58 -15.60
N TRP A 205 12.03 -4.81 -16.22
CA TRP A 205 11.91 -3.38 -16.35
C TRP A 205 11.80 -2.97 -17.81
N THR A 206 10.73 -2.28 -18.17
CA THR A 206 10.45 -1.82 -19.53
C THR A 206 10.43 -0.30 -19.53
N ILE A 207 11.40 0.32 -20.19
CA ILE A 207 11.56 1.78 -20.19
C ILE A 207 10.43 2.46 -20.99
N ASP A 208 9.91 1.80 -22.02
CA ASP A 208 8.94 2.37 -22.96
C ASP A 208 7.48 1.94 -22.74
N ALA A 209 7.13 1.43 -21.56
CA ALA A 209 5.77 0.99 -21.20
C ALA A 209 5.11 -0.02 -22.19
N GLY A 210 5.89 -0.65 -23.06
CA GLY A 210 5.46 -1.68 -24.01
C GLY A 210 6.16 -3.01 -23.77
N ASN A 211 5.71 -4.08 -24.42
CA ASN A 211 6.45 -5.33 -24.51
C ASN A 211 7.33 -5.28 -25.75
N GLY A 212 8.66 -5.28 -25.61
CA GLY A 212 9.54 -5.15 -26.75
C GLY A 212 10.98 -5.56 -26.49
N VAL A 213 11.80 -5.28 -27.49
CA VAL A 213 13.24 -5.64 -27.50
C VAL A 213 14.05 -4.90 -26.42
N ASN A 214 13.48 -3.86 -25.83
CA ASN A 214 14.11 -2.99 -24.82
C ASN A 214 13.80 -3.38 -23.38
N ASP A 215 13.23 -4.56 -23.15
CA ASP A 215 13.02 -5.07 -21.80
C ASP A 215 14.35 -5.39 -21.13
N HIS A 216 14.49 -4.97 -19.88
CA HIS A 216 15.65 -5.24 -19.05
C HIS A 216 15.30 -6.27 -17.98
N TYR A 217 16.25 -7.14 -17.71
CA TYR A 217 16.18 -8.06 -16.60
C TYR A 217 16.97 -7.50 -15.41
N VAL A 218 16.31 -7.31 -14.30
CA VAL A 218 16.85 -6.67 -13.09
C VAL A 218 17.02 -7.72 -12.00
N ILE A 219 18.18 -7.76 -11.38
CA ILE A 219 18.50 -8.64 -10.26
C ILE A 219 18.96 -7.78 -9.09
N MET A 220 18.47 -8.06 -7.89
CA MET A 220 18.80 -7.31 -6.68
C MET A 220 19.28 -8.23 -5.57
N THR A 221 20.39 -7.86 -4.92
CA THR A 221 20.95 -8.59 -3.79
C THR A 221 20.46 -8.03 -2.44
N ASN A 222 20.56 -8.84 -1.38
CA ASN A 222 20.27 -8.42 0.00
C ASN A 222 21.22 -7.34 0.53
N LYS A 223 22.30 -7.03 -0.21
CA LYS A 223 23.26 -5.97 0.12
C LYS A 223 23.01 -4.67 -0.65
N GLY A 224 21.90 -4.60 -1.39
CA GLY A 224 21.49 -3.41 -2.15
C GLY A 224 22.29 -3.21 -3.44
N GLN A 225 22.92 -4.26 -3.98
CA GLN A 225 23.48 -4.20 -5.33
C GLN A 225 22.44 -4.64 -6.35
N ILE A 226 22.30 -3.84 -7.40
CA ILE A 226 21.42 -4.11 -8.54
C ILE A 226 22.28 -4.34 -9.75
N ILE A 227 22.02 -5.41 -10.48
CA ILE A 227 22.58 -5.65 -11.81
C ILE A 227 21.44 -5.65 -12.83
N VAL A 228 21.65 -4.99 -13.95
CA VAL A 228 20.69 -4.90 -15.06
C VAL A 228 21.28 -5.56 -16.27
N TYR A 229 20.53 -6.48 -16.87
CA TYR A 229 20.82 -7.12 -18.14
C TYR A 229 19.84 -6.67 -19.21
N GLN A 230 20.32 -6.61 -20.43
CA GLN A 230 19.55 -6.39 -21.65
C GLN A 230 19.72 -7.58 -22.59
N GLY A 231 18.66 -7.91 -23.32
CA GLY A 231 18.69 -8.97 -24.33
C GLY A 231 17.69 -10.08 -24.05
N THR A 232 17.55 -11.02 -24.98
CA THR A 232 16.50 -12.03 -24.94
C THR A 232 17.00 -13.45 -24.68
N ASP A 233 18.30 -13.71 -24.92
CA ASP A 233 18.87 -15.06 -24.82
C ASP A 233 20.13 -15.09 -23.94
N PRO A 234 20.03 -15.57 -22.68
CA PRO A 234 21.17 -15.66 -21.77
C PRO A 234 22.29 -16.61 -22.23
N THR A 235 22.05 -17.44 -23.24
CA THR A 235 23.06 -18.33 -23.80
C THR A 235 23.99 -17.63 -24.80
N SER A 236 23.60 -16.49 -25.32
CA SER A 236 24.29 -15.74 -26.38
C SER A 236 25.00 -14.51 -25.80
N THR A 237 26.32 -14.51 -25.86
CA THR A 237 27.12 -13.35 -25.43
C THR A 237 26.97 -12.12 -26.35
N THR A 238 26.34 -12.28 -27.51
CA THR A 238 26.07 -11.19 -28.46
C THR A 238 24.74 -10.52 -28.23
N THR A 239 23.78 -11.25 -27.66
CA THR A 239 22.39 -10.74 -27.43
C THR A 239 22.06 -10.58 -25.95
N TRP A 240 22.91 -11.03 -25.04
CA TRP A 240 22.78 -10.89 -23.61
C TRP A 240 23.94 -10.07 -23.05
N ALA A 241 23.67 -8.82 -22.69
CA ALA A 241 24.68 -7.91 -22.21
C ALA A 241 24.32 -7.32 -20.85
N MET A 242 25.30 -7.23 -19.97
CA MET A 242 25.17 -6.47 -18.73
C MET A 242 25.19 -4.97 -19.04
N VAL A 243 24.17 -4.26 -18.63
CA VAL A 243 24.07 -2.80 -18.77
C VAL A 243 24.91 -2.10 -17.70
N GLY A 244 24.86 -2.60 -16.47
CA GLY A 244 25.65 -2.07 -15.37
C GLY A 244 25.30 -2.69 -14.02
N VAL A 245 26.05 -2.27 -13.00
CA VAL A 245 25.84 -2.60 -11.59
C VAL A 245 25.75 -1.31 -10.79
N TRP A 246 24.74 -1.19 -9.94
CA TRP A 246 24.51 -0.01 -9.10
C TRP A 246 24.35 -0.41 -7.65
N ASP A 247 24.69 0.53 -6.77
CA ASP A 247 24.51 0.40 -5.33
C ASP A 247 23.37 1.29 -4.87
N ILE A 248 22.39 0.70 -4.21
CA ILE A 248 21.28 1.38 -3.54
C ILE A 248 21.16 0.91 -2.09
N GLY A 249 20.22 1.44 -1.33
CA GLY A 249 19.89 0.91 0.01
C GLY A 249 19.46 -0.56 -0.04
N ALA A 250 19.73 -1.32 1.02
CA ALA A 250 19.32 -2.72 1.10
C ALA A 250 17.80 -2.85 0.92
N PRO A 251 17.33 -3.84 0.13
CA PRO A 251 15.90 -4.08 -0.07
C PRO A 251 15.23 -4.56 1.19
N VAL A 252 13.96 -4.24 1.35
CA VAL A 252 13.14 -4.64 2.47
C VAL A 252 12.15 -5.72 2.02
N GLY A 253 12.26 -6.91 2.62
CA GLY A 253 11.40 -8.05 2.31
C GLY A 253 11.70 -8.71 0.96
N ARG A 254 10.99 -9.81 0.69
CA ARG A 254 11.14 -10.59 -0.56
C ARG A 254 10.38 -9.98 -1.75
N ARG A 255 9.29 -9.23 -1.48
CA ARG A 255 8.44 -8.59 -2.48
C ARG A 255 8.82 -7.11 -2.62
N SER A 256 10.13 -6.84 -2.64
CA SER A 256 10.68 -5.47 -2.65
C SER A 256 10.64 -4.79 -4.02
N LEU A 257 10.40 -5.52 -5.09
CA LEU A 257 10.30 -4.98 -6.46
C LEU A 257 8.85 -5.00 -6.94
N TYR A 258 8.42 -3.89 -7.55
CA TYR A 258 7.08 -3.76 -8.11
C TYR A 258 7.10 -2.97 -9.41
N LYS A 259 6.49 -3.52 -10.47
CA LYS A 259 6.36 -2.82 -11.77
C LYS A 259 5.26 -1.77 -11.67
N TYR A 260 5.62 -0.51 -11.88
CA TYR A 260 4.71 0.63 -11.80
C TYR A 260 4.86 1.53 -13.02
N ALA A 261 3.82 1.63 -13.82
CA ALA A 261 3.83 2.35 -15.12
C ALA A 261 5.01 1.89 -16.00
N GLY A 262 5.83 2.79 -16.50
CA GLY A 262 7.05 2.48 -17.27
C GLY A 262 8.30 2.33 -16.40
N ASP A 263 8.17 2.14 -15.07
CA ASP A 263 9.30 2.03 -14.16
C ASP A 263 9.15 0.84 -13.20
N MET A 264 10.16 0.61 -12.39
CA MET A 264 10.17 -0.37 -11.32
C MET A 264 10.40 0.33 -9.99
N LEU A 265 9.49 0.15 -9.04
CA LEU A 265 9.63 0.65 -7.68
C LEU A 265 10.34 -0.38 -6.81
N ILE A 266 11.20 0.12 -5.92
CA ILE A 266 12.00 -0.68 -4.99
C ILE A 266 11.71 -0.21 -3.57
N ILE A 267 11.29 -1.12 -2.70
CA ILE A 267 11.25 -0.85 -1.25
C ILE A 267 12.66 -1.07 -0.71
N SER A 268 13.27 -0.02 -0.20
CA SER A 268 14.61 -0.05 0.36
C SER A 268 14.68 0.73 1.68
N GLN A 269 15.84 0.72 2.33
CA GLN A 269 16.11 1.55 3.51
C GLN A 269 15.96 3.06 3.23
N ASP A 270 16.16 3.47 1.97
CA ASP A 270 16.02 4.86 1.53
C ASP A 270 14.56 5.24 1.19
N GLY A 271 13.61 4.34 1.41
CA GLY A 271 12.20 4.48 1.07
C GLY A 271 11.82 3.71 -0.19
N VAL A 272 10.72 4.12 -0.82
CA VAL A 272 10.28 3.58 -2.10
C VAL A 272 10.88 4.40 -3.23
N VAL A 273 11.81 3.79 -3.97
CA VAL A 273 12.63 4.46 -4.97
C VAL A 273 12.32 3.93 -6.36
N PRO A 274 12.05 4.79 -7.37
CA PRO A 274 11.97 4.37 -8.76
C PRO A 274 13.35 4.00 -9.30
N LEU A 275 13.43 2.88 -10.01
CA LEU A 275 14.69 2.35 -10.55
C LEU A 275 15.35 3.33 -11.51
N SER A 276 14.59 3.97 -12.39
CA SER A 276 15.10 4.98 -13.33
C SER A 276 15.85 6.11 -12.62
N GLY A 277 15.34 6.56 -11.47
CA GLY A 277 16.00 7.57 -10.64
C GLY A 277 17.26 7.05 -9.94
N ALA A 278 17.21 5.80 -9.47
CA ALA A 278 18.35 5.16 -8.81
C ALA A 278 19.54 4.94 -9.75
N LEU A 279 19.29 4.65 -11.03
CA LEU A 279 20.34 4.39 -12.02
C LEU A 279 21.01 5.66 -12.56
N GLN A 280 20.41 6.84 -12.40
CA GLN A 280 20.98 8.11 -12.86
C GLN A 280 22.03 8.69 -11.91
N SER A 281 22.12 8.16 -10.70
CA SER A 281 23.01 8.65 -9.65
C SER A 281 23.77 7.48 -9.04
N SER A 282 25.08 7.62 -8.84
CA SER A 282 25.91 6.62 -8.15
C SER A 282 25.54 6.46 -6.67
N ARG A 283 24.67 7.32 -6.15
CA ARG A 283 24.09 7.25 -4.83
C ARG A 283 22.67 7.79 -4.89
N VAL A 284 21.71 7.04 -4.36
CA VAL A 284 20.31 7.47 -4.29
C VAL A 284 20.24 8.78 -3.50
N GLN A 285 19.81 9.85 -4.17
CA GLN A 285 19.43 11.06 -3.45
C GLN A 285 18.07 10.81 -2.80
N PRO A 286 17.90 11.09 -1.50
CA PRO A 286 16.62 10.88 -0.81
C PRO A 286 15.42 11.53 -1.52
N ARG A 287 15.62 12.63 -2.22
CA ARG A 287 14.60 13.34 -3.01
C ARG A 287 14.07 12.59 -4.23
N VAL A 288 14.72 11.51 -4.64
CA VAL A 288 14.26 10.66 -5.75
C VAL A 288 13.20 9.67 -5.28
N ALA A 289 13.17 9.37 -3.97
CA ALA A 289 12.15 8.49 -3.41
C ALA A 289 10.75 9.14 -3.53
N ILE A 290 9.78 8.37 -4.03
CA ILE A 290 8.38 8.83 -4.08
C ILE A 290 7.81 9.04 -2.66
N THR A 291 8.43 8.43 -1.65
CA THR A 291 8.11 8.58 -0.21
C THR A 291 8.82 9.75 0.45
N ASP A 292 9.44 10.69 -0.30
CA ASP A 292 10.18 11.83 0.26
C ASP A 292 9.37 12.60 1.31
N LYS A 293 8.09 12.86 1.06
CA LYS A 293 7.20 13.60 1.97
C LYS A 293 6.94 12.87 3.30
N ILE A 294 7.06 11.54 3.33
CA ILE A 294 6.90 10.69 4.51
C ILE A 294 8.22 9.98 4.90
N GLN A 295 9.35 10.56 4.54
CA GLN A 295 10.66 9.92 4.66
C GLN A 295 10.95 9.43 6.07
N TYR A 296 10.69 10.23 7.11
CA TYR A 296 10.96 9.80 8.49
C TYR A 296 10.05 8.67 8.94
N ALA A 297 8.80 8.63 8.48
CA ALA A 297 7.88 7.55 8.81
C ALA A 297 8.29 6.22 8.15
N ILE A 298 8.66 6.25 6.86
CA ILE A 298 9.10 5.03 6.18
C ILE A 298 10.45 4.53 6.70
N SER A 299 11.39 5.45 7.01
CA SER A 299 12.69 5.07 7.58
C SER A 299 12.56 4.46 8.98
N ALA A 300 11.69 4.99 9.82
CA ALA A 300 11.37 4.40 11.12
C ALA A 300 10.73 3.02 10.95
N ALA A 301 9.73 2.90 10.08
CA ALA A 301 9.07 1.63 9.81
C ALA A 301 10.05 0.56 9.29
N VAL A 302 10.97 0.93 8.40
CA VAL A 302 12.01 0.01 7.91
C VAL A 302 12.98 -0.37 9.04
N THR A 303 13.40 0.59 9.87
CA THR A 303 14.30 0.31 10.99
C THR A 303 13.68 -0.69 11.98
N ASP A 304 12.40 -0.51 12.29
CA ASP A 304 11.72 -1.29 13.31
C ASP A 304 11.19 -2.63 12.79
N TYR A 305 10.77 -2.69 11.51
CA TYR A 305 9.97 -3.81 10.98
C TYR A 305 10.54 -4.48 9.73
N ALA A 306 11.76 -4.17 9.28
CA ALA A 306 12.34 -4.76 8.06
C ALA A 306 12.40 -6.29 8.08
N GLY A 307 12.53 -6.90 9.27
CA GLY A 307 12.58 -8.35 9.46
C GLY A 307 11.21 -9.05 9.36
N ASN A 308 10.11 -8.31 9.45
CA ASN A 308 8.77 -8.86 9.43
C ASN A 308 8.35 -9.20 7.98
N PHE A 309 7.63 -10.32 7.83
CA PHE A 309 7.05 -10.68 6.55
C PHE A 309 5.76 -9.88 6.28
N GLY A 310 5.57 -9.44 5.03
CA GLY A 310 4.39 -8.69 4.62
C GLY A 310 4.69 -7.40 3.86
N TRP A 311 5.95 -6.95 3.81
CA TRP A 311 6.34 -5.82 2.97
C TRP A 311 6.00 -6.09 1.51
N GLN A 312 5.15 -5.25 0.94
CA GLN A 312 4.68 -5.38 -0.44
C GLN A 312 4.17 -4.04 -0.96
N LEU A 313 4.39 -3.78 -2.25
CA LEU A 313 3.75 -2.71 -3.00
C LEU A 313 2.59 -3.25 -3.80
N MET A 314 1.52 -2.47 -3.93
CA MET A 314 0.43 -2.76 -4.86
C MET A 314 -0.16 -1.45 -5.39
N TYR A 315 -0.22 -1.32 -6.71
CA TYR A 315 -0.93 -0.24 -7.38
C TYR A 315 -2.35 -0.67 -7.74
N VAL A 316 -3.31 0.17 -7.40
CA VAL A 316 -4.73 -0.05 -7.70
C VAL A 316 -5.20 1.03 -8.69
N PRO A 317 -5.15 0.74 -9.99
CA PRO A 317 -5.40 1.75 -11.04
C PRO A 317 -6.82 2.31 -11.02
N THR A 318 -7.81 1.50 -10.69
CA THR A 318 -9.23 1.89 -10.66
C THR A 318 -9.54 3.03 -9.68
N ILE A 319 -8.71 3.21 -8.66
CA ILE A 319 -8.87 4.22 -7.61
C ILE A 319 -7.66 5.15 -7.48
N ASN A 320 -6.68 5.02 -8.39
CA ASN A 320 -5.45 5.82 -8.40
C ASN A 320 -4.68 5.81 -7.07
N GLN A 321 -4.51 4.63 -6.49
CA GLN A 321 -3.79 4.46 -5.22
C GLN A 321 -2.59 3.53 -5.39
N LEU A 322 -1.47 3.90 -4.77
CA LEU A 322 -0.33 3.01 -4.55
C LEU A 322 -0.26 2.70 -3.06
N TRP A 323 -0.31 1.42 -2.73
CA TRP A 323 -0.27 0.92 -1.35
C TRP A 323 1.09 0.32 -1.04
N VAL A 324 1.67 0.75 0.09
CA VAL A 324 2.88 0.18 0.68
C VAL A 324 2.46 -0.52 1.96
N ASN A 325 2.43 -1.84 1.96
CA ASN A 325 2.12 -2.61 3.16
C ASN A 325 3.30 -2.62 4.11
N VAL A 326 3.06 -2.24 5.36
CA VAL A 326 4.04 -2.15 6.44
C VAL A 326 3.64 -3.13 7.55
N PRO A 327 4.36 -4.24 7.72
CA PRO A 327 4.03 -5.25 8.73
C PRO A 327 4.53 -4.85 10.13
N VAL A 328 3.77 -4.01 10.83
CA VAL A 328 4.12 -3.53 12.18
C VAL A 328 4.24 -4.69 13.16
N GLN A 329 3.29 -5.62 13.10
CA GLN A 329 3.35 -6.88 13.82
C GLN A 329 2.90 -7.99 12.89
N GLU A 330 3.84 -8.85 12.52
CA GLU A 330 3.60 -9.92 11.54
C GLU A 330 2.36 -10.75 11.90
N GLY A 331 1.42 -10.85 10.95
CA GLY A 331 0.19 -11.61 11.11
C GLY A 331 -0.87 -11.01 12.03
N GLN A 332 -0.65 -9.88 12.66
CA GLN A 332 -1.58 -9.31 13.63
C GLN A 332 -1.92 -7.85 13.36
N ASN A 333 -0.93 -7.01 13.10
CA ASN A 333 -1.12 -5.60 12.87
C ASN A 333 -0.32 -5.15 11.66
N GLN A 334 -1.05 -4.74 10.63
CA GLN A 334 -0.50 -4.20 9.41
C GLN A 334 -0.97 -2.76 9.24
N GLN A 335 -0.14 -1.94 8.63
CA GLN A 335 -0.50 -0.60 8.20
C GLN A 335 -0.24 -0.48 6.70
N GLN A 336 -0.99 0.37 6.02
CA GLN A 336 -0.73 0.66 4.62
C GLN A 336 -0.45 2.15 4.47
N TYR A 337 0.76 2.50 4.02
CA TYR A 337 1.05 3.85 3.58
C TYR A 337 0.55 4.00 2.15
N VAL A 338 -0.36 4.92 1.94
CA VAL A 338 -1.13 5.03 0.70
C VAL A 338 -0.86 6.37 0.04
N MET A 339 -0.48 6.31 -1.23
CA MET A 339 -0.27 7.48 -2.07
C MET A 339 -1.41 7.63 -3.08
N ASN A 340 -1.95 8.82 -3.17
CA ASN A 340 -2.75 9.21 -4.32
C ASN A 340 -1.82 9.46 -5.51
N THR A 341 -1.92 8.63 -6.56
CA THR A 341 -1.01 8.69 -7.71
C THR A 341 -1.21 9.90 -8.62
N ILE A 342 -2.33 10.61 -8.46
CA ILE A 342 -2.61 11.85 -9.21
C ILE A 342 -1.92 13.04 -8.54
N THR A 343 -2.01 13.14 -7.20
CA THR A 343 -1.53 14.32 -6.45
C THR A 343 -0.16 14.11 -5.80
N GLY A 344 0.27 12.85 -5.64
CA GLY A 344 1.45 12.49 -4.87
C GLY A 344 1.28 12.62 -3.35
N SER A 345 0.05 12.87 -2.88
CA SER A 345 -0.25 13.02 -1.45
C SER A 345 -0.36 11.69 -0.74
N TRP A 346 0.16 11.60 0.48
CA TRP A 346 0.19 10.38 1.30
C TRP A 346 -0.80 10.40 2.44
N CYS A 347 -1.22 9.21 2.87
CA CYS A 347 -1.95 8.97 4.11
C CYS A 347 -1.58 7.59 4.68
N ASN A 348 -2.05 7.28 5.89
CA ASN A 348 -1.87 5.99 6.53
C ASN A 348 -3.23 5.30 6.71
N TYR A 349 -3.33 4.02 6.30
CA TYR A 349 -4.48 3.18 6.62
C TYR A 349 -4.13 2.23 7.74
N THR A 350 -5.07 2.05 8.64
CA THR A 350 -5.05 1.09 9.74
C THR A 350 -6.34 0.28 9.76
N GLY A 351 -6.33 -0.86 10.46
CA GLY A 351 -7.49 -1.74 10.57
C GLY A 351 -7.53 -2.88 9.54
N TRP A 352 -6.67 -2.87 8.53
CA TRP A 352 -6.53 -3.98 7.59
C TRP A 352 -5.34 -4.86 7.98
N ASN A 353 -5.61 -6.07 8.46
CA ASN A 353 -4.54 -7.04 8.72
C ASN A 353 -4.16 -7.77 7.43
N ALA A 354 -3.58 -7.03 6.48
CA ALA A 354 -3.19 -7.51 5.17
C ALA A 354 -1.80 -8.15 5.20
N ASN A 355 -1.71 -9.46 5.25
CA ASN A 355 -0.42 -10.18 5.24
C ASN A 355 0.19 -10.26 3.83
N CYS A 356 -0.65 -10.23 2.82
CA CYS A 356 -0.30 -10.16 1.40
C CYS A 356 -1.43 -9.49 0.63
N MET A 357 -1.13 -8.97 -0.54
CA MET A 357 -2.09 -8.26 -1.39
C MET A 357 -1.96 -8.76 -2.83
N GLU A 358 -3.08 -8.79 -3.57
CA GLU A 358 -3.11 -9.18 -4.97
C GLU A 358 -4.27 -8.51 -5.71
N MET A 359 -4.04 -8.20 -6.99
CA MET A 359 -5.08 -7.74 -7.89
C MET A 359 -5.73 -8.94 -8.58
N PHE A 360 -7.04 -9.01 -8.54
CA PHE A 360 -7.81 -10.05 -9.23
C PHE A 360 -9.07 -9.44 -9.87
N ASN A 361 -9.23 -9.62 -11.17
CA ASN A 361 -10.32 -9.02 -11.95
C ASN A 361 -10.47 -7.50 -11.71
N ASP A 362 -9.37 -6.77 -11.80
CA ASP A 362 -9.27 -5.33 -11.58
C ASP A 362 -9.66 -4.85 -10.18
N GLU A 363 -9.77 -5.75 -9.21
CA GLU A 363 -10.12 -5.46 -7.83
C GLU A 363 -9.02 -5.88 -6.86
N PRO A 364 -8.78 -5.08 -5.81
CA PRO A 364 -7.77 -5.38 -4.82
C PRO A 364 -8.29 -6.38 -3.78
N TYR A 365 -7.48 -7.41 -3.52
CA TYR A 365 -7.71 -8.39 -2.47
C TYR A 365 -6.53 -8.44 -1.51
N PHE A 366 -6.79 -8.82 -0.26
CA PHE A 366 -5.73 -9.11 0.71
C PHE A 366 -6.01 -10.37 1.50
N GLY A 367 -4.93 -11.04 1.92
CA GLY A 367 -4.98 -12.20 2.80
C GLY A 367 -4.91 -11.78 4.27
N GLY A 368 -5.90 -12.20 5.05
CA GLY A 368 -5.94 -12.04 6.50
C GLY A 368 -5.71 -13.37 7.23
N ASN A 369 -6.07 -13.42 8.51
CA ASN A 369 -5.99 -14.63 9.31
C ASN A 369 -7.28 -15.43 9.16
N GLY A 370 -7.22 -16.50 8.38
CA GLY A 370 -8.36 -17.37 8.13
C GLY A 370 -9.33 -16.88 7.05
N TYR A 371 -8.98 -15.84 6.30
CA TYR A 371 -9.83 -15.27 5.26
C TYR A 371 -9.06 -14.59 4.14
N VAL A 372 -9.73 -14.42 3.01
CA VAL A 372 -9.37 -13.48 1.96
C VAL A 372 -10.42 -12.38 1.93
N ALA A 373 -10.00 -11.13 1.89
CA ALA A 373 -10.90 -9.98 1.85
C ALA A 373 -10.76 -9.22 0.53
N ARG A 374 -11.87 -8.67 0.04
CA ARG A 374 -11.92 -7.69 -1.02
C ARG A 374 -11.79 -6.30 -0.39
N ALA A 375 -10.70 -5.62 -0.69
CA ALA A 375 -10.39 -4.30 -0.16
C ALA A 375 -11.09 -3.20 -0.95
N TRP A 376 -11.23 -2.02 -0.33
CA TRP A 376 -11.86 -0.84 -0.93
C TRP A 376 -13.28 -1.10 -1.47
N TYR A 377 -14.01 -1.98 -0.83
CA TYR A 377 -15.26 -2.51 -1.36
C TYR A 377 -16.51 -1.90 -0.69
N THR A 378 -16.45 -1.62 0.62
CA THR A 378 -17.57 -1.11 1.41
C THR A 378 -17.15 0.14 2.17
N ASN A 379 -18.11 0.86 2.76
CA ASN A 379 -17.81 1.96 3.69
C ASN A 379 -17.71 1.47 5.15
N ALA A 380 -17.27 0.24 5.36
CA ALA A 380 -17.10 -0.40 6.66
C ALA A 380 -15.97 -1.44 6.63
N ASP A 381 -15.32 -1.71 7.75
CA ASP A 381 -14.34 -2.78 7.88
C ASP A 381 -15.03 -4.06 8.33
N ASP A 382 -15.44 -4.90 7.37
CA ASP A 382 -16.23 -6.13 7.62
C ASP A 382 -17.44 -5.88 8.54
N GLY A 383 -18.18 -4.79 8.25
CA GLY A 383 -19.32 -4.35 9.04
C GLY A 383 -18.99 -3.48 10.27
N ASN A 384 -17.71 -3.35 10.63
CA ASN A 384 -17.28 -2.52 11.77
C ASN A 384 -17.03 -1.07 11.35
N ASN A 385 -17.02 -0.18 12.36
CA ASN A 385 -16.74 1.23 12.15
C ASN A 385 -15.29 1.43 11.68
N ILE A 386 -15.12 2.33 10.71
CA ILE A 386 -13.82 2.89 10.37
C ILE A 386 -13.61 4.14 11.23
N THR A 387 -12.55 4.15 12.02
CA THR A 387 -12.13 5.33 12.78
C THR A 387 -11.04 6.04 12.01
N ALA A 388 -11.20 7.35 11.80
CA ALA A 388 -10.20 8.18 11.13
C ALA A 388 -9.77 9.35 12.01
N LEU A 389 -8.50 9.73 11.89
CA LEU A 389 -7.88 10.80 12.64
C LEU A 389 -7.09 11.70 11.69
N GLY A 390 -7.35 13.01 11.75
CA GLY A 390 -6.60 14.02 11.03
C GLY A 390 -6.14 15.12 11.97
N LEU A 391 -4.83 15.35 12.07
CA LEU A 391 -4.24 16.53 12.68
C LEU A 391 -3.62 17.36 11.56
N GLN A 392 -4.21 18.52 11.26
CA GLN A 392 -3.70 19.41 10.22
C GLN A 392 -2.35 20.02 10.61
N ALA A 393 -1.65 20.61 9.66
CA ALA A 393 -0.45 21.38 9.92
C ALA A 393 -0.72 22.57 10.85
N PHE A 394 0.25 22.89 11.71
CA PHE A 394 0.17 24.04 12.62
C PHE A 394 0.23 25.34 11.82
N ASN A 395 -0.75 26.21 12.06
CA ASN A 395 -0.89 27.49 11.38
C ASN A 395 -0.77 28.65 12.35
N ASN A 396 -0.05 29.68 11.98
CA ASN A 396 0.07 30.93 12.74
C ASN A 396 -1.01 31.97 12.35
N PHE A 397 -1.90 31.64 11.40
CA PHE A 397 -2.99 32.49 10.92
C PHE A 397 -2.51 33.90 10.52
N ASN A 398 -1.37 33.97 9.81
CA ASN A 398 -0.69 35.18 9.35
C ASN A 398 -0.28 36.15 10.49
N SER A 399 -0.13 35.67 11.73
CA SER A 399 0.21 36.45 12.89
C SER A 399 1.08 35.67 13.88
N ALA A 400 2.33 35.40 13.51
CA ALA A 400 3.25 34.56 14.28
C ALA A 400 3.60 35.11 15.66
N GLY A 401 3.69 36.42 15.79
CA GLY A 401 4.09 37.09 17.03
C GLY A 401 2.94 37.40 18.01
N ASN A 402 1.71 37.16 17.64
CA ASN A 402 0.56 37.49 18.47
C ASN A 402 -0.05 36.25 19.13
N LEU A 403 -0.28 36.34 20.42
CA LEU A 403 -1.05 35.32 21.16
C LEU A 403 -2.49 35.32 20.66
N LYS A 404 -3.06 34.14 20.44
CA LYS A 404 -4.43 33.91 19.93
C LYS A 404 -5.21 33.09 20.90
N ARG A 405 -6.49 33.43 21.07
CA ARG A 405 -7.47 32.59 21.74
C ARG A 405 -8.35 31.93 20.68
N PHE A 406 -8.41 30.62 20.68
CA PHE A 406 -9.26 29.81 19.82
C PHE A 406 -10.56 29.52 20.55
N THR A 407 -11.69 29.94 20.00
CA THR A 407 -12.97 29.92 20.70
C THR A 407 -13.96 28.91 20.13
N MET A 408 -13.99 28.73 18.82
CA MET A 408 -14.91 27.83 18.14
C MET A 408 -14.23 27.19 16.91
N SER A 409 -14.64 25.96 16.59
CA SER A 409 -14.29 25.25 15.35
C SER A 409 -15.55 24.73 14.67
N ARG A 410 -15.57 24.76 13.35
CA ARG A 410 -16.63 24.21 12.51
C ARG A 410 -16.02 23.41 11.36
N PRO A 411 -15.81 22.11 11.53
CA PRO A 411 -15.46 21.27 10.40
C PRO A 411 -16.65 21.12 9.45
N ILE A 412 -16.40 21.20 8.17
CA ILE A 412 -17.39 21.10 7.09
C ILE A 412 -17.20 19.77 6.39
N PHE A 413 -18.24 18.94 6.44
CA PHE A 413 -18.24 17.63 5.80
C PHE A 413 -19.34 17.54 4.74
N ARG A 414 -19.09 16.69 3.74
CA ARG A 414 -20.11 16.17 2.84
C ARG A 414 -20.32 14.71 3.18
N THR A 415 -21.54 14.31 3.50
CA THR A 415 -21.85 12.95 3.97
C THR A 415 -23.26 12.56 3.56
N ASP A 416 -23.49 11.28 3.34
CA ASP A 416 -24.79 10.67 3.12
C ASP A 416 -25.42 10.13 4.41
N GLY A 417 -24.83 10.42 5.58
CA GLY A 417 -25.33 10.04 6.90
C GLY A 417 -24.85 10.96 8.01
N SER A 418 -24.95 10.52 9.25
CA SER A 418 -24.57 11.28 10.44
C SER A 418 -23.36 10.65 11.15
N PRO A 419 -22.13 10.87 10.68
CA PRO A 419 -20.94 10.31 11.32
C PRO A 419 -20.76 10.86 12.75
N ALA A 420 -20.15 10.07 13.62
CA ALA A 420 -19.70 10.57 14.91
C ALA A 420 -18.41 11.40 14.69
N ILE A 421 -18.43 12.67 15.12
CA ILE A 421 -17.34 13.61 14.89
C ILE A 421 -16.90 14.24 16.21
N TYR A 422 -15.59 14.25 16.42
CA TYR A 422 -14.92 15.12 17.37
C TYR A 422 -14.09 16.14 16.58
N ALA A 423 -14.22 17.40 16.90
CA ALA A 423 -13.36 18.45 16.37
C ALA A 423 -12.74 19.23 17.53
N GLY A 424 -11.43 19.47 17.45
CA GLY A 424 -10.66 20.18 18.45
C GLY A 424 -9.57 21.02 17.81
N ILE A 425 -8.71 21.58 18.63
CA ILE A 425 -7.51 22.28 18.20
C ILE A 425 -6.35 21.91 19.12
N ASN A 426 -5.23 21.56 18.52
CA ASN A 426 -3.96 21.41 19.20
C ASN A 426 -3.17 22.70 19.08
N ILE A 427 -2.43 23.07 20.13
CA ILE A 427 -1.82 24.39 20.28
C ILE A 427 -0.31 24.22 20.47
N ASP A 428 0.44 25.17 19.87
CA ASP A 428 1.89 25.32 20.05
C ASP A 428 2.66 23.99 19.94
N PHE A 429 2.38 23.28 18.83
CA PHE A 429 3.06 22.05 18.44
C PHE A 429 2.77 20.82 19.35
N ASN A 430 1.74 20.88 20.17
CA ASN A 430 1.24 19.69 20.84
C ASN A 430 0.60 18.75 19.82
N THR A 431 1.04 17.48 19.78
CA THR A 431 0.54 16.43 18.89
C THR A 431 -0.31 15.40 19.61
N ASP A 432 -0.76 15.65 20.84
CA ASP A 432 -1.58 14.73 21.61
C ASP A 432 -2.89 14.40 20.86
N ILE A 433 -3.26 13.14 20.92
CA ILE A 433 -4.47 12.62 20.28
C ILE A 433 -5.59 12.52 21.31
N PRO A 434 -6.82 12.97 21.00
CA PRO A 434 -7.97 12.82 21.88
C PRO A 434 -8.23 11.34 22.20
N THR A 435 -8.25 11.01 23.46
CA THR A 435 -8.46 9.62 23.96
C THR A 435 -9.92 9.20 23.95
N SER A 436 -10.88 10.16 23.78
CA SER A 436 -12.30 9.87 23.76
C SER A 436 -12.66 8.88 22.63
N SER A 437 -13.36 7.80 22.97
CA SER A 437 -13.96 6.89 22.00
C SER A 437 -15.18 7.57 21.38
N LEU A 438 -15.28 7.48 20.05
CA LEU A 438 -16.48 7.91 19.34
C LEU A 438 -17.36 6.68 19.11
N THR A 439 -18.61 6.76 19.53
CA THR A 439 -19.61 5.73 19.24
C THR A 439 -20.44 6.20 18.05
N PHE A 440 -20.42 5.46 16.97
CA PHE A 440 -21.26 5.64 15.81
C PHE A 440 -22.37 4.61 15.85
N ASN A 441 -23.61 5.07 15.86
CA ASN A 441 -24.79 4.22 15.70
C ASN A 441 -25.27 4.39 14.26
N PRO A 442 -25.17 3.35 13.39
CA PRO A 442 -25.62 3.47 12.02
C PRO A 442 -27.09 3.82 11.97
N SER A 443 -27.44 4.94 11.34
CA SER A 443 -28.82 5.17 10.90
C SER A 443 -29.00 4.27 9.67
N SER A 444 -29.86 3.28 9.75
CA SER A 444 -30.22 2.46 8.60
C SER A 444 -31.02 3.30 7.61
N PHE A 445 -30.36 3.82 6.58
CA PHE A 445 -31.10 4.30 5.41
C PHE A 445 -31.76 3.12 4.70
N ALA A 446 -32.98 3.33 4.25
CA ALA A 446 -33.75 2.36 3.51
C ALA A 446 -33.06 2.00 2.19
N LYS A 447 -32.87 0.71 1.92
CA LYS A 447 -32.39 0.20 0.63
C LYS A 447 -33.59 -0.14 -0.25
N TRP A 448 -33.49 0.14 -1.56
CA TRP A 448 -34.57 -0.03 -2.53
C TRP A 448 -35.21 -1.41 -2.53
N ASP A 449 -34.44 -2.47 -2.33
CA ASP A 449 -34.93 -3.86 -2.43
C ASP A 449 -35.35 -4.48 -1.08
N SER A 450 -35.24 -3.74 0.04
CA SER A 450 -35.46 -4.29 1.37
C SER A 450 -36.26 -3.43 2.33
N ALA A 451 -36.58 -2.18 1.96
CA ALA A 451 -37.28 -1.22 2.84
C ALA A 451 -38.72 -1.05 2.44
N LEU A 452 -39.60 -0.91 3.46
CA LEU A 452 -40.99 -0.57 3.28
C LEU A 452 -41.10 0.91 2.95
N TRP A 453 -41.89 1.26 1.92
CA TRP A 453 -42.08 2.63 1.43
C TRP A 453 -42.56 3.60 2.51
N ASP A 454 -43.40 3.16 3.44
CA ASP A 454 -43.99 3.97 4.47
C ASP A 454 -43.17 4.09 5.76
N ALA A 455 -42.04 3.34 5.86
CA ALA A 455 -41.17 3.30 7.04
C ALA A 455 -39.73 3.67 6.76
N GLY A 456 -39.37 3.76 5.49
CA GLY A 456 -37.98 3.97 5.04
C GLY A 456 -37.59 5.44 5.01
N THR A 457 -36.52 5.83 5.72
CA THR A 457 -35.85 7.11 5.49
C THR A 457 -34.92 6.97 4.29
N TRP A 458 -35.34 7.49 3.14
CA TRP A 458 -34.57 7.44 1.91
C TRP A 458 -33.39 8.41 2.00
N GLY A 459 -32.19 7.92 1.97
CA GLY A 459 -30.94 8.69 1.94
C GLY A 459 -30.08 8.29 0.73
N GLY A 460 -29.13 9.12 0.35
CA GLY A 460 -28.21 8.78 -0.73
C GLY A 460 -27.55 9.97 -1.41
N ALA A 461 -28.07 11.19 -1.23
CA ALA A 461 -27.40 12.40 -1.68
C ALA A 461 -26.44 12.89 -0.59
N LEU A 462 -25.19 13.22 -0.98
CA LEU A 462 -24.25 13.86 -0.07
C LEU A 462 -24.81 15.23 0.38
N SER A 463 -25.04 15.37 1.67
CA SER A 463 -25.47 16.61 2.32
C SER A 463 -24.29 17.27 3.05
N ILE A 464 -24.41 18.59 3.29
CA ILE A 464 -23.40 19.32 4.05
C ILE A 464 -23.73 19.19 5.53
N LEU A 465 -22.79 18.64 6.31
CA LEU A 465 -22.81 18.61 7.75
C LEU A 465 -21.82 19.64 8.30
N GLN A 466 -22.31 20.59 9.08
CA GLN A 466 -21.49 21.64 9.66
C GLN A 466 -22.08 22.06 11.01
N ASN A 467 -21.32 21.88 12.07
CA ASN A 467 -21.75 22.28 13.42
C ASN A 467 -20.60 23.00 14.13
N TRP A 468 -20.88 24.12 14.74
CA TRP A 468 -19.94 24.82 15.58
C TRP A 468 -19.71 24.05 16.89
N GLN A 469 -18.44 23.85 17.21
CA GLN A 469 -18.01 23.24 18.48
C GLN A 469 -17.14 24.26 19.23
N GLY A 470 -17.37 24.37 20.55
CA GLY A 470 -16.57 25.25 21.41
C GLY A 470 -15.12 24.72 21.52
N LEU A 471 -14.17 25.64 21.41
CA LEU A 471 -12.76 25.37 21.64
C LEU A 471 -12.32 26.11 22.91
N ASN A 472 -11.30 25.58 23.58
CA ASN A 472 -10.64 26.23 24.68
C ASN A 472 -9.13 26.12 24.50
N GLY A 473 -8.51 27.18 24.02
CA GLY A 473 -7.09 27.18 23.81
C GLY A 473 -6.50 28.57 23.58
N VAL A 474 -5.29 28.78 24.05
CA VAL A 474 -4.53 30.04 23.89
C VAL A 474 -3.09 29.68 23.49
N GLY A 475 -2.62 30.23 22.40
CA GLY A 475 -1.25 29.99 21.88
C GLY A 475 -0.93 30.78 20.63
N TYR A 476 0.25 30.55 20.09
CA TYR A 476 0.74 31.24 18.88
C TYR A 476 0.38 30.48 17.61
N TYR A 477 0.35 29.15 17.66
CA TYR A 477 0.02 28.26 16.57
C TYR A 477 -1.17 27.37 16.94
N GLY A 478 -2.00 27.07 15.97
CA GLY A 478 -3.11 26.15 16.15
C GLY A 478 -3.20 25.16 15.00
N ALA A 479 -3.49 23.90 15.32
CA ALA A 479 -3.72 22.82 14.37
C ALA A 479 -5.08 22.19 14.62
N PRO A 480 -6.04 22.26 13.67
CA PRO A 480 -7.30 21.55 13.79
C PRO A 480 -7.06 20.03 13.91
N ILE A 481 -7.74 19.41 14.86
CA ILE A 481 -7.78 17.96 14.98
C ILE A 481 -9.22 17.47 14.78
N VAL A 482 -9.37 16.52 13.87
CA VAL A 482 -10.67 15.93 13.52
C VAL A 482 -10.56 14.42 13.66
N LYS A 483 -11.40 13.86 14.53
CA LYS A 483 -11.58 12.41 14.67
C LYS A 483 -13.00 12.06 14.26
N THR A 484 -13.18 11.01 13.46
CA THR A 484 -14.49 10.51 13.07
C THR A 484 -14.57 9.00 13.21
N ALA A 485 -15.77 8.50 13.44
CA ALA A 485 -16.11 7.09 13.34
C ALA A 485 -17.38 6.95 12.50
N ALA A 486 -17.34 6.07 11.52
CA ALA A 486 -18.47 5.83 10.63
C ALA A 486 -18.46 4.40 10.07
N SER A 487 -19.63 3.89 9.72
CA SER A 487 -19.82 2.60 9.05
C SER A 487 -20.98 2.71 8.08
N GLY A 488 -20.81 2.20 6.87
CA GLY A 488 -21.85 2.16 5.84
C GLY A 488 -22.21 3.50 5.20
N ILE A 489 -21.50 4.57 5.52
CA ILE A 489 -21.72 5.92 4.99
C ILE A 489 -20.43 6.51 4.42
N GLN A 490 -20.56 7.46 3.48
CA GLN A 490 -19.46 8.25 2.96
C GLN A 490 -19.28 9.50 3.82
N VAL A 491 -18.03 9.83 4.15
CA VAL A 491 -17.67 11.04 4.87
C VAL A 491 -16.52 11.72 4.15
N LYS A 492 -16.71 12.99 3.77
CA LYS A 492 -15.74 13.79 3.05
C LYS A 492 -15.51 15.10 3.78
N TRP A 493 -14.30 15.33 4.21
CA TRP A 493 -13.88 16.54 4.91
C TRP A 493 -13.42 17.59 3.89
N VAL A 494 -14.09 18.74 3.86
CA VAL A 494 -13.90 19.81 2.86
C VAL A 494 -13.02 20.92 3.41
N SER A 495 -13.34 21.41 4.61
CA SER A 495 -12.63 22.52 5.26
C SER A 495 -12.92 22.55 6.76
N THR A 496 -12.18 23.38 7.48
CA THR A 496 -12.46 23.69 8.89
C THR A 496 -12.40 25.19 9.12
N ASP A 497 -13.51 25.76 9.60
CA ASP A 497 -13.53 27.15 10.04
C ASP A 497 -13.17 27.24 11.52
N ILE A 498 -12.37 28.24 11.87
CA ILE A 498 -11.94 28.49 13.25
C ILE A 498 -12.20 29.97 13.58
N VAL A 499 -12.75 30.22 14.74
CA VAL A 499 -12.91 31.58 15.27
C VAL A 499 -11.76 31.88 16.22
N ILE A 500 -11.03 32.95 15.88
CA ILE A 500 -9.82 33.38 16.57
C ILE A 500 -10.05 34.79 17.14
N GLU A 501 -9.63 35.00 18.36
CA GLU A 501 -9.52 36.31 19.01
C GLU A 501 -8.04 36.66 19.15
N GLY A 502 -7.62 37.79 18.56
CA GLY A 502 -6.25 38.28 18.69
C GLY A 502 -6.01 38.84 20.09
N GLY A 503 -4.96 38.36 20.75
CA GLY A 503 -4.46 38.94 22.00
C GLY A 503 -3.43 40.04 21.78
N ALA A 504 -3.01 40.70 22.85
CA ALA A 504 -1.90 41.64 22.82
C ALA A 504 -0.55 40.88 22.68
N ILE A 505 0.46 41.56 22.14
CA ILE A 505 1.83 41.07 22.24
C ILE A 505 2.22 41.14 23.73
N LEU A 506 2.60 39.97 24.29
CA LEU A 506 3.18 39.92 25.64
C LEU A 506 4.67 40.25 25.57
#